data_f48dc1f583804adc57f0c52a8a55897f
#
_entry.id   f48dc1f583804adc57f0c52a8a55897f
#
_cell.length_a   1.000
_cell.length_b   1.000
_cell.length_c   1.000
_cell.angle_alpha   90.00
_cell.angle_beta   90.00
_cell.angle_gamma   90.00
#
_symmetry.space_group_name_H-M   'P 1'
#
loop_
_entity.id
_entity.type
_entity.pdbx_description
1 polymer ?
#
loop_
_entity_poly.entity_id
_entity_poly.type
_entity_poly.pdbx_seq_one_letter_code
_entity_poly.pdbx_strand_id
1 'polypeptide(L)'
;MLVVHHVQDGSRLRIDGTKKWGTPNAERQKAARLFEDLNVFRVVSWRRGTKGKLSAKFAAVRVRPADGDDIGHRVRLPTAQAWLVCELRGDERRFYLSNYPADTSLKTLAGIIKARWSCEQAHQQLKEELGLDHFEGRSWHGLHHHALLTLIAFG
;
A
#
# COMPACT_ATOMS: atom_id res chain seq x y z
N MET A 1 -8.48 10.77 4.28
CA MET A 1 -8.75 10.82 2.81
C MET A 1 -7.43 10.89 2.10
N LEU A 2 -7.12 9.96 1.17
CA LEU A 2 -5.85 9.93 0.46
C LEU A 2 -5.84 10.99 -0.65
N VAL A 3 -4.85 11.88 -0.61
CA VAL A 3 -4.60 12.93 -1.62
C VAL A 3 -3.26 12.66 -2.29
N VAL A 4 -3.20 12.82 -3.59
CA VAL A 4 -2.02 12.49 -4.39
C VAL A 4 -1.83 13.50 -5.52
N HIS A 5 -0.60 13.61 -6.04
CA HIS A 5 -0.29 14.25 -7.29
C HIS A 5 -0.15 13.18 -8.38
N HIS A 6 -0.96 13.27 -9.42
CA HIS A 6 -0.85 12.37 -10.57
C HIS A 6 0.43 12.68 -11.35
N VAL A 7 1.24 11.66 -11.64
CA VAL A 7 2.41 11.80 -12.49
C VAL A 7 1.97 11.50 -13.91
N GLN A 8 1.79 12.56 -14.72
CA GLN A 8 1.62 12.40 -16.16
C GLN A 8 2.95 11.96 -16.77
N ASP A 9 2.89 11.08 -17.74
CA ASP A 9 4.06 10.58 -18.44
C ASP A 9 4.83 11.76 -19.07
N GLY A 10 6.14 11.88 -18.73
CA GLY A 10 6.99 12.98 -19.17
C GLY A 10 7.08 14.21 -18.23
N SER A 11 6.21 14.36 -17.24
CA SER A 11 6.34 15.45 -16.27
C SER A 11 7.39 15.13 -15.20
N ARG A 12 8.63 15.55 -15.40
CA ARG A 12 9.62 15.62 -14.32
C ARG A 12 9.26 16.78 -13.42
N LEU A 13 8.56 16.51 -12.32
CA LEU A 13 8.56 17.43 -11.18
C LEU A 13 10.02 17.65 -10.78
N ARG A 14 10.59 18.82 -11.08
CA ARG A 14 11.90 19.21 -10.56
C ARG A 14 11.74 19.36 -9.05
N ILE A 15 12.12 18.34 -8.33
CA ILE A 15 12.36 18.42 -6.90
C ILE A 15 13.83 18.80 -6.78
N ASP A 16 14.11 20.04 -6.46
CA ASP A 16 15.40 20.42 -5.91
C ASP A 16 15.53 19.63 -4.60
N GLY A 17 16.48 18.69 -4.56
CA GLY A 17 16.63 17.75 -3.45
C GLY A 17 16.92 18.39 -2.09
N THR A 18 17.08 19.73 -2.04
CA THR A 18 17.35 20.53 -0.85
C THR A 18 16.09 21.19 -0.26
N LYS A 19 15.02 21.35 -1.04
CA LYS A 19 13.79 22.05 -0.59
C LYS A 19 12.73 21.07 -0.13
N LYS A 20 12.42 21.08 1.16
CA LYS A 20 11.30 20.31 1.74
C LYS A 20 9.93 20.99 1.51
N TRP A 21 9.90 22.28 1.20
CA TRP A 21 8.72 23.12 1.10
C TRP A 21 8.73 23.94 -0.18
N GLY A 22 7.58 24.06 -0.81
CA GLY A 22 7.42 24.83 -2.04
C GLY A 22 6.00 24.76 -2.59
N THR A 23 5.77 25.38 -3.76
CA THR A 23 4.53 25.23 -4.50
C THR A 23 4.70 24.10 -5.50
N PRO A 24 3.95 22.98 -5.39
CA PRO A 24 4.01 21.92 -6.39
C PRO A 24 3.51 22.44 -7.74
N ASN A 25 4.14 22.01 -8.82
CA ASN A 25 3.71 22.36 -10.19
C ASN A 25 2.58 21.44 -10.71
N ALA A 26 2.04 20.55 -9.87
CA ALA A 26 0.91 19.71 -10.18
C ALA A 26 -0.19 19.88 -9.14
N GLU A 27 -1.43 19.92 -9.59
CA GLU A 27 -2.58 20.02 -8.72
C GLU A 27 -2.76 18.74 -7.87
N ARG A 28 -3.16 18.95 -6.61
CA ARG A 28 -3.54 17.87 -5.72
C ARG A 28 -4.89 17.31 -6.11
N GLN A 29 -4.99 16.00 -6.20
CA GLN A 29 -6.24 15.31 -6.51
C GLN A 29 -6.57 14.25 -5.47
N LYS A 30 -7.86 14.06 -5.23
CA LYS A 30 -8.33 12.92 -4.45
C LYS A 30 -8.01 11.63 -5.22
N ALA A 31 -7.44 10.62 -4.55
CA ALA A 31 -7.14 9.33 -5.17
C ALA A 31 -8.34 8.71 -5.90
N ALA A 32 -9.55 8.92 -5.37
CA ALA A 32 -10.78 8.40 -5.98
C ALA A 32 -11.02 8.94 -7.40
N ARG A 33 -10.68 10.22 -7.68
CA ARG A 33 -10.85 10.81 -9.02
C ARG A 33 -10.05 10.11 -10.10
N LEU A 34 -8.86 9.62 -9.77
CA LEU A 34 -7.98 8.92 -10.73
C LEU A 34 -8.58 7.59 -11.21
N PHE A 35 -9.58 7.08 -10.53
CA PHE A 35 -10.20 5.79 -10.83
C PHE A 35 -11.72 5.91 -11.04
N GLU A 36 -12.22 7.08 -11.44
CA GLU A 36 -13.64 7.27 -11.78
C GLU A 36 -14.01 6.50 -13.05
N ASP A 37 -13.11 6.46 -14.04
CA ASP A 37 -13.32 5.66 -15.24
C ASP A 37 -13.13 4.17 -14.94
N LEU A 38 -14.22 3.41 -15.06
CA LEU A 38 -14.22 1.96 -14.84
C LEU A 38 -13.45 1.19 -15.93
N ASN A 39 -13.20 1.79 -17.08
CA ASN A 39 -12.46 1.16 -18.18
C ASN A 39 -10.97 1.00 -17.90
N VAL A 40 -10.42 1.70 -16.93
CA VAL A 40 -9.01 1.55 -16.51
C VAL A 40 -8.76 0.26 -15.74
N PHE A 41 -9.83 -0.36 -15.20
CA PHE A 41 -9.70 -1.59 -14.44
C PHE A 41 -9.50 -2.81 -15.32
N ARG A 42 -8.61 -3.70 -14.89
CA ARG A 42 -8.33 -4.98 -15.52
C ARG A 42 -8.58 -6.11 -14.53
N VAL A 43 -9.14 -7.22 -15.02
CA VAL A 43 -9.26 -8.44 -14.21
C VAL A 43 -7.87 -9.07 -14.09
N VAL A 44 -7.41 -9.18 -12.86
CA VAL A 44 -6.11 -9.76 -12.53
C VAL A 44 -6.31 -11.01 -11.69
N SER A 45 -5.73 -12.12 -12.14
CA SER A 45 -5.66 -13.36 -11.36
C SER A 45 -4.27 -13.50 -10.75
N TRP A 46 -4.19 -13.66 -9.43
CA TRP A 46 -2.90 -13.73 -8.70
C TRP A 46 -2.57 -15.12 -8.16
N ARG A 47 -3.55 -15.98 -7.94
CA ARG A 47 -3.35 -17.34 -7.42
C ARG A 47 -4.48 -18.27 -7.84
N ARG A 48 -4.20 -19.56 -7.96
CA ARG A 48 -5.21 -20.61 -8.07
C ARG A 48 -5.52 -21.13 -6.65
N GLY A 49 -6.74 -21.01 -6.22
CA GLY A 49 -7.25 -21.58 -4.99
C GLY A 49 -7.89 -22.95 -5.24
N THR A 50 -8.36 -23.59 -4.18
CA THR A 50 -9.06 -24.90 -4.23
C THR A 50 -10.36 -24.84 -5.04
N LYS A 51 -11.05 -23.69 -5.01
CA LYS A 51 -12.32 -23.46 -5.73
C LYS A 51 -12.15 -22.75 -7.10
N GLY A 52 -10.91 -22.62 -7.60
CA GLY A 52 -10.64 -21.97 -8.88
C GLY A 52 -9.65 -20.79 -8.81
N LYS A 53 -9.59 -19.99 -9.88
CA LYS A 53 -8.70 -18.82 -9.94
C LYS A 53 -9.21 -17.70 -9.03
N LEU A 54 -8.34 -17.20 -8.16
CA LEU A 54 -8.61 -16.00 -7.37
C LEU A 54 -8.28 -14.77 -8.23
N SER A 55 -9.31 -13.99 -8.52
CA SER A 55 -9.19 -12.79 -9.37
C SER A 55 -10.04 -11.65 -8.84
N ALA A 56 -9.65 -10.42 -9.14
CA ALA A 56 -10.43 -9.21 -8.90
C ALA A 56 -10.07 -8.15 -9.95
N LYS A 57 -10.81 -7.05 -9.96
CA LYS A 57 -10.53 -5.92 -10.84
C LYS A 57 -9.55 -4.97 -10.15
N PHE A 58 -8.44 -4.67 -10.83
CA PHE A 58 -7.41 -3.74 -10.37
C PHE A 58 -7.11 -2.68 -11.42
N ALA A 59 -6.73 -1.51 -10.95
CA ALA A 59 -6.12 -0.46 -11.74
C ALA A 59 -4.93 0.11 -10.96
N ALA A 60 -3.90 0.62 -11.64
CA ALA A 60 -2.75 1.23 -11.01
C ALA A 60 -2.25 2.43 -11.81
N VAL A 61 -1.83 3.46 -11.10
CA VAL A 61 -1.24 4.67 -11.66
C VAL A 61 -0.03 5.09 -10.85
N ARG A 62 0.93 5.77 -11.49
CA ARG A 62 2.07 6.38 -10.81
C ARG A 62 1.65 7.72 -10.22
N VAL A 63 1.94 7.90 -8.93
CA VAL A 63 1.59 9.12 -8.20
C VAL A 63 2.75 9.56 -7.30
N ARG A 64 2.67 10.78 -6.83
CA ARG A 64 3.44 11.25 -5.68
C ARG A 64 2.47 11.48 -4.53
N PRO A 65 2.61 10.78 -3.41
CA PRO A 65 1.79 11.04 -2.24
C PRO A 65 1.89 12.52 -1.84
N ALA A 66 0.75 13.16 -1.67
CA ALA A 66 0.68 14.50 -1.12
C ALA A 66 0.60 14.37 0.39
N ASP A 67 1.67 14.79 1.05
CA ASP A 67 1.80 14.65 2.48
C ASP A 67 1.47 15.99 3.16
N GLY A 68 0.65 15.92 4.18
CA GLY A 68 0.57 16.92 5.20
C GLY A 68 -0.34 18.12 4.97
N ASP A 69 -0.49 18.80 6.07
CA ASP A 69 -1.26 20.02 6.18
C ASP A 69 -0.51 21.19 5.55
N ASP A 70 -1.29 22.11 4.97
CA ASP A 70 -0.77 23.37 4.52
C ASP A 70 -0.36 24.20 5.73
N ILE A 71 0.93 24.46 5.87
CA ILE A 71 1.44 25.40 6.87
C ILE A 71 1.59 26.77 6.20
N GLY A 72 0.54 27.59 6.31
CA GLY A 72 0.46 28.87 5.65
C GLY A 72 0.43 28.74 4.11
N HIS A 73 1.28 29.50 3.40
CA HIS A 73 1.38 29.45 1.94
C HIS A 73 2.40 28.42 1.42
N ARG A 74 2.96 27.60 2.30
CA ARG A 74 3.98 26.61 1.92
C ARG A 74 3.41 25.19 2.09
N VAL A 75 3.42 24.44 1.01
CA VAL A 75 3.03 23.05 0.96
C VAL A 75 4.29 22.19 0.99
N ARG A 76 4.25 21.11 1.75
CA ARG A 76 5.32 20.12 1.70
C ARG A 76 5.41 19.54 0.30
N LEU A 77 6.60 19.55 -0.29
CA LEU A 77 6.81 19.00 -1.63
C LEU A 77 6.52 17.50 -1.63
N PRO A 78 5.89 16.99 -2.71
CA PRO A 78 5.58 15.58 -2.81
C PRO A 78 6.83 14.71 -2.74
N THR A 79 6.71 13.58 -2.08
CA THR A 79 7.78 12.60 -1.89
C THR A 79 8.11 11.83 -3.19
N ALA A 80 8.89 10.77 -3.08
CA ALA A 80 9.21 9.89 -4.20
C ALA A 80 7.94 9.33 -4.87
N GLN A 81 8.06 8.97 -6.15
CA GLN A 81 6.96 8.34 -6.87
C GLN A 81 6.62 6.96 -6.28
N ALA A 82 5.33 6.69 -6.19
CA ALA A 82 4.80 5.41 -5.76
C ALA A 82 3.71 4.92 -6.74
N TRP A 83 3.38 3.64 -6.68
CA TRP A 83 2.17 3.11 -7.28
C TRP A 83 0.98 3.39 -6.36
N LEU A 84 -0.06 4.00 -6.90
CA LEU A 84 -1.39 3.98 -6.32
C LEU A 84 -2.18 2.89 -7.03
N VAL A 85 -2.53 1.85 -6.29
CA VAL A 85 -3.29 0.71 -6.81
C VAL A 85 -4.69 0.77 -6.24
N CYS A 86 -5.69 0.63 -7.09
CA CYS A 86 -7.09 0.53 -6.70
C CYS A 86 -7.61 -0.88 -6.99
N GLU A 87 -8.18 -1.51 -5.99
CA GLU A 87 -8.96 -2.76 -6.11
C GLU A 87 -10.45 -2.41 -6.08
N LEU A 88 -11.19 -2.91 -7.06
CA LEU A 88 -12.65 -2.80 -7.11
C LEU A 88 -13.29 -4.09 -6.59
N ARG A 89 -14.06 -3.99 -5.49
CA ARG A 89 -14.84 -5.09 -4.89
C ARG A 89 -16.32 -4.72 -4.90
N GLY A 90 -17.06 -5.22 -5.88
CA GLY A 90 -18.40 -4.68 -6.12
C GLY A 90 -18.31 -3.19 -6.40
N ASP A 91 -18.97 -2.37 -5.57
CA ASP A 91 -18.93 -0.90 -5.65
C ASP A 91 -17.86 -0.26 -4.75
N GLU A 92 -17.21 -1.06 -3.88
CA GLU A 92 -16.18 -0.56 -2.97
C GLU A 92 -14.83 -0.42 -3.68
N ARG A 93 -14.17 0.73 -3.52
CA ARG A 93 -12.80 0.98 -3.99
C ARG A 93 -11.85 0.96 -2.82
N ARG A 94 -10.84 0.09 -2.87
CA ARG A 94 -9.76 0.01 -1.89
C ARG A 94 -8.47 0.49 -2.51
N PHE A 95 -7.78 1.38 -1.81
CA PHE A 95 -6.56 2.02 -2.28
C PHE A 95 -5.35 1.53 -1.52
N TYR A 96 -4.27 1.27 -2.25
CA TYR A 96 -3.00 0.81 -1.72
C TYR A 96 -1.87 1.65 -2.34
N LEU A 97 -0.88 2.01 -1.53
CA LEU A 97 0.36 2.61 -1.99
C LEU A 97 1.48 1.56 -2.01
N SER A 98 2.31 1.58 -3.05
CA SER A 98 3.44 0.68 -3.18
C SER A 98 4.65 1.42 -3.76
N ASN A 99 5.81 1.20 -3.17
CA ASN A 99 7.09 1.76 -3.59
C ASN A 99 7.84 0.89 -4.61
N TYR A 100 7.20 -0.10 -5.18
CA TYR A 100 7.81 -0.96 -6.20
C TYR A 100 8.26 -0.17 -7.43
N PRO A 101 9.27 -0.69 -8.19
CA PRO A 101 9.77 -0.06 -9.40
C PRO A 101 8.70 0.28 -10.42
N ALA A 102 8.98 1.27 -11.28
CA ALA A 102 8.01 1.78 -12.24
C ALA A 102 7.60 0.76 -13.33
N ASP A 103 8.45 -0.22 -13.61
CA ASP A 103 8.24 -1.32 -14.56
C ASP A 103 7.46 -2.51 -13.98
N THR A 104 7.03 -2.41 -12.71
CA THR A 104 6.28 -3.49 -12.05
C THR A 104 4.91 -3.71 -12.69
N SER A 105 4.62 -4.95 -13.06
CA SER A 105 3.35 -5.30 -13.68
C SER A 105 2.18 -5.18 -12.72
N LEU A 106 0.98 -4.88 -13.25
CA LEU A 106 -0.25 -4.84 -12.45
C LEU A 106 -0.54 -6.18 -11.76
N LYS A 107 -0.19 -7.30 -12.41
CA LYS A 107 -0.32 -8.65 -11.82
C LYS A 107 0.57 -8.81 -10.60
N THR A 108 1.80 -8.36 -10.66
CA THR A 108 2.74 -8.38 -9.53
C THR A 108 2.23 -7.53 -8.39
N LEU A 109 1.81 -6.29 -8.66
CA LEU A 109 1.23 -5.40 -7.65
C LEU A 109 0.01 -6.02 -6.96
N ALA A 110 -0.91 -6.58 -7.73
CA ALA A 110 -2.09 -7.27 -7.18
C ALA A 110 -1.70 -8.47 -6.33
N GLY A 111 -0.72 -9.26 -6.78
CA GLY A 111 -0.20 -10.41 -6.03
C GLY A 111 0.37 -10.02 -4.67
N ILE A 112 1.18 -8.96 -4.62
CA ILE A 112 1.77 -8.44 -3.38
C ILE A 112 0.69 -7.93 -2.41
N ILE A 113 -0.27 -7.15 -2.92
CA ILE A 113 -1.39 -6.66 -2.10
C ILE A 113 -2.18 -7.83 -1.49
N LYS A 114 -2.39 -8.89 -2.25
CA LYS A 114 -3.10 -10.08 -1.78
C LYS A 114 -2.26 -10.97 -0.86
N ALA A 115 -0.94 -10.99 -1.03
CA ALA A 115 -0.03 -11.70 -0.13
C ALA A 115 -0.04 -11.13 1.30
N ARG A 116 -0.34 -9.84 1.46
CA ARG A 116 -0.49 -9.20 2.77
C ARG A 116 -1.49 -9.92 3.68
N TRP A 117 -2.59 -10.43 3.11
CA TRP A 117 -3.58 -11.18 3.88
C TRP A 117 -2.98 -12.44 4.54
N SER A 118 -2.00 -13.09 3.91
CA SER A 118 -1.32 -14.25 4.49
C SER A 118 -0.55 -13.86 5.76
N CYS A 119 0.06 -12.67 5.80
CA CYS A 119 0.72 -12.16 7.00
C CYS A 119 -0.30 -11.87 8.11
N GLU A 120 -1.43 -11.27 7.78
CA GLU A 120 -2.50 -11.00 8.75
C GLU A 120 -3.04 -12.31 9.34
N GLN A 121 -3.24 -13.33 8.50
CA GLN A 121 -3.68 -14.65 8.93
C GLN A 121 -2.63 -15.34 9.82
N ALA A 122 -1.35 -15.29 9.44
CA ALA A 122 -0.27 -15.85 10.26
C ALA A 122 -0.20 -15.15 11.63
N HIS A 123 -0.32 -13.83 11.66
CA HIS A 123 -0.37 -13.07 12.92
C HIS A 123 -1.57 -13.46 13.78
N GLN A 124 -2.73 -13.69 13.18
CA GLN A 124 -3.92 -14.13 13.90
C GLN A 124 -3.71 -15.52 14.51
N GLN A 125 -3.18 -16.46 13.75
CA GLN A 125 -2.86 -17.81 14.24
C GLN A 125 -1.81 -17.77 15.36
N LEU A 126 -0.76 -16.98 15.21
CA LEU A 126 0.25 -16.79 16.26
C LEU A 126 -0.36 -16.30 17.58
N LYS A 127 -1.36 -15.44 17.52
CA LYS A 127 -2.05 -14.93 18.72
C LYS A 127 -3.03 -15.94 19.27
N GLU A 128 -3.94 -16.45 18.44
CA GLU A 128 -5.07 -17.27 18.88
C GLU A 128 -4.66 -18.70 19.25
N GLU A 129 -3.73 -19.29 18.49
CA GLU A 129 -3.35 -20.69 18.65
C GLU A 129 -2.07 -20.87 19.48
N LEU A 130 -1.10 -19.93 19.34
CA LEU A 130 0.21 -20.03 19.98
C LEU A 130 0.46 -18.99 21.08
N GLY A 131 -0.52 -18.12 21.35
CA GLY A 131 -0.49 -17.18 22.47
C GLY A 131 0.57 -16.10 22.35
N LEU A 132 0.90 -15.62 21.14
CA LEU A 132 1.89 -14.57 20.94
C LEU A 132 1.63 -13.31 21.79
N ASP A 133 0.38 -13.00 22.07
CA ASP A 133 -0.07 -11.85 22.87
C ASP A 133 -0.34 -12.19 24.36
N HIS A 134 -0.12 -13.44 24.78
CA HIS A 134 -0.32 -13.87 26.16
C HIS A 134 0.89 -13.65 27.08
N PHE A 135 1.88 -12.85 26.66
CA PHE A 135 3.02 -12.57 27.49
C PHE A 135 2.69 -11.56 28.60
N GLU A 136 2.60 -12.06 29.82
CA GLU A 136 2.33 -11.23 31.03
C GLU A 136 3.61 -10.79 31.79
N GLY A 137 4.79 -11.14 31.27
CA GLY A 137 6.06 -10.81 31.89
C GLY A 137 6.42 -9.33 31.74
N ARG A 138 7.26 -8.83 32.68
CA ARG A 138 7.73 -7.43 32.69
C ARG A 138 9.14 -7.25 32.11
N SER A 139 9.76 -8.32 31.65
CA SER A 139 11.12 -8.33 31.14
C SER A 139 11.15 -8.22 29.61
N TRP A 140 11.95 -7.29 29.10
CA TRP A 140 12.20 -7.17 27.66
C TRP A 140 12.79 -8.46 27.05
N HIS A 141 13.75 -9.08 27.75
CA HIS A 141 14.31 -10.37 27.32
C HIS A 141 13.25 -11.48 27.29
N GLY A 142 12.39 -11.54 28.32
CA GLY A 142 11.30 -12.50 28.35
C GLY A 142 10.32 -12.36 27.20
N LEU A 143 9.98 -11.12 26.83
CA LEU A 143 9.14 -10.86 25.67
C LEU A 143 9.76 -11.39 24.37
N HIS A 144 11.07 -11.15 24.18
CA HIS A 144 11.77 -11.66 22.99
C HIS A 144 11.85 -13.18 22.96
N HIS A 145 12.13 -13.83 24.10
CA HIS A 145 12.14 -15.29 24.18
C HIS A 145 10.77 -15.86 23.88
N HIS A 146 9.70 -15.31 24.46
CA HIS A 146 8.33 -15.72 24.18
C HIS A 146 7.98 -15.59 22.71
N ALA A 147 8.25 -14.42 22.10
CA ALA A 147 7.98 -14.18 20.70
C ALA A 147 8.78 -15.11 19.77
N LEU A 148 10.06 -15.35 20.07
CA LEU A 148 10.89 -16.27 19.28
C LEU A 148 10.40 -17.71 19.37
N LEU A 149 10.05 -18.19 20.56
CA LEU A 149 9.52 -19.55 20.75
C LEU A 149 8.19 -19.73 20.03
N THR A 150 7.31 -18.71 20.09
CA THR A 150 6.03 -18.72 19.37
C THR A 150 6.24 -18.76 17.85
N LEU A 151 7.19 -17.99 17.32
CA LEU A 151 7.53 -17.99 15.89
C LEU A 151 8.14 -19.32 15.44
N ILE A 152 9.01 -19.95 16.26
CA ILE A 152 9.61 -21.25 15.97
C ILE A 152 8.53 -22.35 15.99
N ALA A 153 7.57 -22.28 16.90
CA ALA A 153 6.48 -23.25 16.97
C ALA A 153 5.49 -23.13 15.79
N PHE A 154 5.43 -21.94 15.16
CA PHE A 154 4.58 -21.69 13.99
C PHE A 154 5.19 -22.22 12.67
N GLY A 155 6.52 -22.24 12.52
CA GLY A 155 7.25 -22.60 11.29
C GLY A 155 7.66 -24.03 11.24
#